data_ca34f5b277686cbcc03d22861f5ef16a
#
_entry.id   ca34f5b277686cbcc03d22861f5ef16a
#
_cell.length_a   1.000
_cell.length_b   1.000
_cell.length_c   1.000
_cell.angle_alpha   90.00
_cell.angle_beta   90.00
_cell.angle_gamma   90.00
#
_symmetry.space_group_name_H-M   'P 1'
#
loop_
_entity.id
_entity.type
_entity.pdbx_description
1 polymer ?
#
loop_
_entity_poly.entity_id
_entity_poly.type
_entity_poly.pdbx_seq_one_letter_code
_entity_poly.pdbx_strand_id
1 'polypeptide(L)'
;MKIDEKDRLLIKLLSRDARMPVSDLSKRVGLSGPATSERIRRLETNGIISRFTLEIDLAALGYPLQAIVRIKPRPGNMHIVEEMIMNEPGFLDCDKVTGDDCFVTWLALRSIADLDPVLLPFHEKAETNTAIIKSSSLRARIPV
;
A
#
# COMPACT_ATOMS: atom_id res chain seq x y z
N MET A 1 -2.34 18.70 -14.76
CA MET A 1 -3.74 19.10 -14.50
C MET A 1 -3.79 19.88 -13.19
N LYS A 2 -4.51 21.02 -13.13
CA LYS A 2 -4.76 21.74 -11.87
C LYS A 2 -5.99 21.12 -11.20
N ILE A 3 -5.85 20.69 -9.95
CA ILE A 3 -6.92 20.10 -9.12
C ILE A 3 -7.66 21.24 -8.41
N ASP A 4 -8.97 21.31 -8.57
CA ASP A 4 -9.83 22.27 -7.88
C ASP A 4 -10.46 21.68 -6.60
N GLU A 5 -11.24 22.48 -5.86
CA GLU A 5 -11.90 22.06 -4.61
C GLU A 5 -12.89 20.89 -4.82
N LYS A 6 -13.59 20.87 -5.96
CA LYS A 6 -14.53 19.78 -6.28
C LYS A 6 -13.80 18.48 -6.58
N ASP A 7 -12.65 18.56 -7.25
CA ASP A 7 -11.78 17.40 -7.49
C ASP A 7 -11.23 16.84 -6.16
N ARG A 8 -10.79 17.71 -5.24
CA ARG A 8 -10.35 17.30 -3.90
C ARG A 8 -11.47 16.62 -3.11
N LEU A 9 -12.68 17.18 -3.18
CA LEU A 9 -13.83 16.58 -2.51
C LEU A 9 -14.19 15.21 -3.10
N LEU A 10 -14.16 15.05 -4.43
CA LEU A 10 -14.36 13.78 -5.10
C LEU A 10 -13.34 12.73 -4.64
N ILE A 11 -12.06 13.07 -4.64
CA ILE A 11 -10.98 12.21 -4.18
C ILE A 11 -11.23 11.80 -2.73
N LYS A 12 -11.57 12.74 -1.86
CA LYS A 12 -11.86 12.48 -0.44
C LYS A 12 -13.05 11.56 -0.22
N LEU A 13 -14.12 11.70 -1.01
CA LEU A 13 -15.29 10.84 -0.93
C LEU A 13 -14.96 9.43 -1.43
N LEU A 14 -14.31 9.31 -2.59
CA LEU A 14 -13.92 8.04 -3.18
C LEU A 14 -12.86 7.29 -2.37
N SER A 15 -11.98 7.99 -1.65
CA SER A 15 -11.01 7.34 -0.75
C SER A 15 -11.65 6.70 0.48
N ARG A 16 -12.87 7.11 0.85
CA ARG A 16 -13.65 6.51 1.94
C ARG A 16 -14.55 5.39 1.46
N ASP A 17 -15.12 5.57 0.28
CA ASP A 17 -16.00 4.61 -0.36
C ASP A 17 -15.80 4.66 -1.88
N ALA A 18 -14.92 3.80 -2.38
CA ALA A 18 -14.60 3.70 -3.80
C ALA A 18 -15.80 3.22 -4.66
N ARG A 19 -16.85 2.70 -4.02
CA ARG A 19 -18.07 2.23 -4.69
C ARG A 19 -19.23 3.21 -4.58
N MET A 20 -19.02 4.42 -4.05
CA MET A 20 -20.07 5.43 -3.93
C MET A 20 -20.68 5.72 -5.32
N PRO A 21 -22.00 5.61 -5.49
CA PRO A 21 -22.64 5.90 -6.76
C PRO A 21 -22.41 7.34 -7.23
N VAL A 22 -22.32 7.53 -8.55
CA VAL A 22 -22.15 8.87 -9.15
C VAL A 22 -23.30 9.79 -8.76
N SER A 23 -24.52 9.27 -8.60
CA SER A 23 -25.68 10.05 -8.13
C SER A 23 -25.46 10.66 -6.74
N ASP A 24 -24.79 9.94 -5.84
CA ASP A 24 -24.50 10.42 -4.49
C ASP A 24 -23.29 11.36 -4.47
N LEU A 25 -22.25 11.03 -5.26
CA LEU A 25 -21.11 11.92 -5.46
C LEU A 25 -21.56 13.27 -6.02
N SER A 26 -22.39 13.29 -7.07
CA SER A 26 -22.86 14.50 -7.73
C SER A 26 -23.62 15.43 -6.79
N LYS A 27 -24.49 14.86 -5.93
CA LYS A 27 -25.20 15.63 -4.88
C LYS A 27 -24.22 16.28 -3.89
N ARG A 28 -23.19 15.53 -3.45
CA ARG A 28 -22.22 16.00 -2.44
C ARG A 28 -21.28 17.06 -2.98
N VAL A 29 -20.91 17.00 -4.27
CA VAL A 29 -20.01 17.97 -4.91
C VAL A 29 -20.75 19.14 -5.59
N GLY A 30 -22.10 19.07 -5.65
CA GLY A 30 -22.92 20.10 -6.29
C GLY A 30 -22.69 20.17 -7.80
N LEU A 31 -22.73 19.01 -8.49
CA LEU A 31 -22.58 18.88 -9.94
C LEU A 31 -23.66 17.97 -10.51
N SER A 32 -23.84 18.01 -11.84
CA SER A 32 -24.62 17.01 -12.55
C SER A 32 -23.90 15.66 -12.58
N GLY A 33 -24.64 14.55 -12.76
CA GLY A 33 -24.06 13.21 -12.90
C GLY A 33 -23.01 13.14 -14.02
N PRO A 34 -23.30 13.59 -15.26
CA PRO A 34 -22.32 13.60 -16.34
C PRO A 34 -21.06 14.41 -16.03
N ALA A 35 -21.21 15.60 -15.42
CA ALA A 35 -20.07 16.43 -15.03
C ALA A 35 -19.21 15.76 -13.95
N THR A 36 -19.83 15.06 -13.00
CA THR A 36 -19.15 14.28 -11.98
C THR A 36 -18.36 13.11 -12.58
N SER A 37 -18.99 12.34 -13.46
CA SER A 37 -18.34 11.22 -14.15
C SER A 37 -17.16 11.68 -15.00
N GLU A 38 -17.28 12.79 -15.72
CA GLU A 38 -16.20 13.34 -16.53
C GLU A 38 -15.01 13.79 -15.65
N ARG A 39 -15.28 14.37 -14.47
CA ARG A 39 -14.21 14.74 -13.54
C ARG A 39 -13.46 13.51 -13.01
N ILE A 40 -14.19 12.46 -12.63
CA ILE A 40 -13.56 11.21 -12.17
C ILE A 40 -12.70 10.65 -13.29
N ARG A 41 -13.22 10.54 -14.51
CA ARG A 41 -12.45 10.08 -15.68
C ARG A 41 -11.19 10.91 -15.92
N ARG A 42 -11.26 12.25 -15.76
CA ARG A 42 -10.08 13.12 -15.86
C ARG A 42 -9.06 12.84 -14.77
N LEU A 43 -9.49 12.60 -13.53
CA LEU A 43 -8.61 12.25 -12.41
C LEU A 43 -7.87 10.93 -12.68
N GLU A 44 -8.56 9.95 -13.26
CA GLU A 44 -7.94 8.67 -13.68
C GLU A 44 -6.99 8.87 -14.86
N THR A 45 -7.44 9.51 -15.93
CA THR A 45 -6.62 9.72 -17.15
C THR A 45 -5.35 10.51 -16.88
N ASN A 46 -5.38 11.44 -15.92
CA ASN A 46 -4.20 12.21 -15.51
C ASN A 46 -3.38 11.53 -14.38
N GLY A 47 -3.72 10.31 -14.01
CA GLY A 47 -2.99 9.53 -13.02
C GLY A 47 -3.11 10.03 -11.57
N ILE A 48 -4.04 10.93 -11.27
CA ILE A 48 -4.32 11.39 -9.90
C ILE A 48 -4.99 10.26 -9.11
N ILE A 49 -5.96 9.58 -9.72
CA ILE A 49 -6.47 8.30 -9.27
C ILE A 49 -5.74 7.23 -10.09
N SER A 50 -4.81 6.55 -9.49
CA SER A 50 -4.00 5.54 -10.16
C SER A 50 -4.77 4.22 -10.34
N ARG A 51 -5.65 3.88 -9.39
CA ARG A 51 -6.49 2.68 -9.42
C ARG A 51 -7.56 2.73 -8.35
N PHE A 52 -8.65 1.98 -8.55
CA PHE A 52 -9.57 1.57 -7.50
C PHE A 52 -9.13 0.22 -6.95
N THR A 53 -9.14 0.06 -5.64
CA THR A 53 -8.66 -1.15 -4.97
C THR A 53 -9.52 -1.49 -3.77
N LEU A 54 -9.25 -2.64 -3.16
CA LEU A 54 -9.91 -3.12 -1.94
C LEU A 54 -8.95 -3.01 -0.76
N GLU A 55 -9.49 -2.68 0.39
CA GLU A 55 -8.84 -2.95 1.67
C GLU A 55 -9.26 -4.33 2.15
N ILE A 56 -8.29 -5.19 2.44
CA ILE A 56 -8.51 -6.58 2.84
C ILE A 56 -8.14 -6.74 4.30
N ASP A 57 -9.03 -7.34 5.09
CA ASP A 57 -8.73 -7.77 6.45
C ASP A 57 -7.85 -9.03 6.41
N LEU A 58 -6.55 -8.83 6.60
CA LEU A 58 -5.58 -9.92 6.57
C LEU A 58 -5.78 -10.93 7.71
N ALA A 59 -6.27 -10.48 8.86
CA ALA A 59 -6.58 -11.39 9.97
C ALA A 59 -7.74 -12.33 9.61
N ALA A 60 -8.78 -11.80 8.95
CA ALA A 60 -9.89 -12.61 8.43
C ALA A 60 -9.45 -13.60 7.35
N LEU A 61 -8.36 -13.32 6.62
CA LEU A 61 -7.73 -14.25 5.68
C LEU A 61 -6.78 -15.27 6.34
N GLY A 62 -6.64 -15.22 7.67
CA GLY A 62 -5.77 -16.14 8.39
C GLY A 62 -4.33 -15.64 8.59
N TYR A 63 -4.07 -14.36 8.40
CA TYR A 63 -2.78 -13.69 8.63
C TYR A 63 -2.91 -12.62 9.74
N PRO A 64 -3.06 -13.03 11.00
CA PRO A 64 -3.31 -12.09 12.10
C PRO A 64 -2.09 -11.26 12.48
N LEU A 65 -0.88 -11.68 12.08
CA LEU A 65 0.35 -10.97 12.39
C LEU A 65 0.88 -10.24 11.16
N GLN A 66 1.29 -9.00 11.37
CA GLN A 66 1.99 -8.21 10.37
C GLN A 66 3.30 -7.69 10.96
N ALA A 67 4.32 -7.64 10.12
CA ALA A 67 5.63 -7.15 10.52
C ALA A 67 6.17 -6.16 9.48
N ILE A 68 6.95 -5.21 9.96
CA ILE A 68 7.84 -4.40 9.12
C ILE A 68 9.22 -5.06 9.19
N VAL A 69 9.77 -5.39 8.03
CA VAL A 69 11.11 -5.96 7.91
C VAL A 69 11.99 -4.99 7.12
N ARG A 70 13.02 -4.50 7.78
CA ARG A 70 14.09 -3.73 7.13
C ARG A 70 15.15 -4.70 6.65
N ILE A 71 15.51 -4.62 5.38
CA ILE A 71 16.45 -5.53 4.75
C ILE A 71 17.59 -4.73 4.16
N LYS A 72 18.80 -4.97 4.68
CA LYS A 72 20.04 -4.35 4.23
C LYS A 72 20.88 -5.37 3.46
N PRO A 73 20.89 -5.33 2.12
CA PRO A 73 21.74 -6.22 1.34
C PRO A 73 23.22 -6.05 1.69
N ARG A 74 23.94 -7.15 1.74
CA ARG A 74 25.40 -7.11 1.77
C ARG A 74 25.94 -6.56 0.46
N PRO A 75 27.14 -5.94 0.43
CA PRO A 75 27.72 -5.42 -0.81
C PRO A 75 27.63 -6.41 -1.96
N GLY A 76 27.17 -5.95 -3.13
CA GLY A 76 27.01 -6.76 -4.34
C GLY A 76 25.74 -7.60 -4.42
N ASN A 77 24.90 -7.66 -3.38
CA ASN A 77 23.70 -8.52 -3.35
C ASN A 77 22.38 -7.77 -3.56
N MET A 78 22.40 -6.49 -3.91
CA MET A 78 21.20 -5.66 -4.05
C MET A 78 20.12 -6.30 -4.96
N HIS A 79 20.50 -6.71 -6.17
CA HIS A 79 19.58 -7.30 -7.14
C HIS A 79 19.05 -8.66 -6.69
N ILE A 80 19.90 -9.51 -6.13
CA ILE A 80 19.52 -10.83 -5.63
C ILE A 80 18.52 -10.69 -4.49
N VAL A 81 18.75 -9.79 -3.55
CA VAL A 81 17.85 -9.54 -2.42
C VAL A 81 16.51 -8.99 -2.90
N GLU A 82 16.51 -8.07 -3.87
CA GLU A 82 15.29 -7.54 -4.47
C GLU A 82 14.45 -8.65 -5.12
N GLU A 83 15.08 -9.55 -5.89
CA GLU A 83 14.42 -10.72 -6.47
C GLU A 83 13.87 -11.67 -5.40
N MET A 84 14.62 -11.91 -4.33
CA MET A 84 14.16 -12.75 -3.22
C MET A 84 12.91 -12.18 -2.56
N ILE A 85 12.87 -10.85 -2.36
CA ILE A 85 11.69 -10.16 -1.80
C ILE A 85 10.49 -10.33 -2.74
N MET A 86 10.68 -10.10 -4.04
CA MET A 86 9.61 -10.20 -5.03
C MET A 86 9.03 -11.62 -5.17
N ASN A 87 9.85 -12.63 -4.92
CA ASN A 87 9.45 -14.03 -5.02
C ASN A 87 8.88 -14.61 -3.72
N GLU A 88 9.00 -13.93 -2.59
CA GLU A 88 8.43 -14.37 -1.31
C GLU A 88 6.99 -13.85 -1.16
N PRO A 89 5.97 -14.71 -1.25
CA PRO A 89 4.57 -14.27 -1.26
C PRO A 89 4.09 -13.70 0.08
N GLY A 90 4.82 -13.89 1.16
CA GLY A 90 4.53 -13.29 2.47
C GLY A 90 4.76 -11.80 2.51
N PHE A 91 5.63 -11.26 1.65
CA PHE A 91 5.81 -9.82 1.54
C PHE A 91 4.67 -9.19 0.73
N LEU A 92 3.96 -8.26 1.36
CA LEU A 92 2.80 -7.58 0.77
C LEU A 92 3.19 -6.31 0.04
N ASP A 93 4.26 -5.66 0.50
CA ASP A 93 4.74 -4.39 -0.02
C ASP A 93 6.25 -4.27 0.22
N CYS A 94 6.93 -3.51 -0.64
CA CYS A 94 8.36 -3.27 -0.55
C CYS A 94 8.70 -1.90 -1.10
N ASP A 95 9.25 -1.05 -0.25
CA ASP A 95 9.83 0.23 -0.63
C ASP A 95 11.35 0.16 -0.64
N LYS A 96 11.96 0.65 -1.72
CA LYS A 96 13.38 0.93 -1.78
C LYS A 96 13.62 2.33 -1.23
N VAL A 97 14.38 2.42 -0.16
CA VAL A 97 14.57 3.67 0.58
C VAL A 97 15.99 4.20 0.47
N THR A 98 16.16 5.50 0.68
CA THR A 98 17.46 6.11 0.91
C THR A 98 17.90 5.79 2.34
N GLY A 99 19.19 5.56 2.55
CA GLY A 99 19.77 5.21 3.85
C GLY A 99 20.27 3.78 3.90
N ASP A 100 20.63 3.32 5.08
CA ASP A 100 21.39 2.07 5.26
C ASP A 100 20.54 0.82 5.04
N ASP A 101 19.24 0.86 5.30
CA ASP A 101 18.38 -0.33 5.25
C ASP A 101 18.08 -0.82 3.82
N CYS A 102 18.14 0.05 2.81
CA CYS A 102 17.84 -0.17 1.40
C CYS A 102 16.39 -0.58 1.12
N PHE A 103 15.83 -1.59 1.79
CA PHE A 103 14.46 -2.06 1.62
C PHE A 103 13.68 -2.01 2.93
N VAL A 104 12.44 -1.52 2.85
CA VAL A 104 11.45 -1.60 3.93
C VAL A 104 10.26 -2.36 3.39
N THR A 105 9.92 -3.47 4.04
CA THR A 105 8.88 -4.38 3.56
C THR A 105 7.80 -4.59 4.60
N TRP A 106 6.60 -4.93 4.15
CA TRP A 106 5.50 -5.37 4.99
C TRP A 106 5.27 -6.85 4.79
N LEU A 107 5.33 -7.62 5.86
CA LEU A 107 5.20 -9.08 5.86
C LEU A 107 3.91 -9.47 6.60
N ALA A 108 3.13 -10.37 6.00
CA ALA A 108 1.99 -11.00 6.65
C ALA A 108 2.34 -12.41 7.09
N LEU A 109 1.97 -12.78 8.32
CA LEU A 109 2.29 -14.06 8.94
C LEU A 109 1.03 -14.67 9.56
N ARG A 110 0.92 -15.98 9.51
CA ARG A 110 -0.11 -16.74 10.23
C ARG A 110 0.22 -16.88 11.70
N SER A 111 1.50 -17.05 11.99
CA SER A 111 2.03 -17.16 13.36
C SER A 111 3.45 -16.59 13.43
N ILE A 112 3.95 -16.37 14.63
CA ILE A 112 5.34 -15.93 14.85
C ILE A 112 6.34 -17.01 14.39
N ALA A 113 5.96 -18.26 14.40
CA ALA A 113 6.81 -19.38 13.96
C ALA A 113 7.10 -19.34 12.45
N ASP A 114 6.28 -18.63 11.66
CA ASP A 114 6.48 -18.50 10.22
C ASP A 114 7.56 -17.47 9.85
N LEU A 115 8.01 -16.68 10.82
CA LEU A 115 8.99 -15.61 10.58
C LEU A 115 10.35 -16.16 10.14
N ASP A 116 10.87 -17.16 10.86
CA ASP A 116 12.19 -17.74 10.56
C ASP A 116 12.23 -18.41 9.18
N PRO A 117 11.27 -19.23 8.77
CA PRO A 117 11.24 -19.82 7.42
C PRO A 117 11.27 -18.78 6.30
N VAL A 118 10.63 -17.62 6.49
CA VAL A 118 10.61 -16.53 5.51
C VAL A 118 11.96 -15.80 5.47
N LEU A 119 12.59 -15.54 6.62
CA LEU A 119 13.78 -14.69 6.71
C LEU A 119 15.10 -15.45 6.61
N LEU A 120 15.16 -16.73 6.98
CA LEU A 120 16.37 -17.53 6.91
C LEU A 120 17.08 -17.49 5.54
N PRO A 121 16.39 -17.56 4.40
CA PRO A 121 17.04 -17.46 3.08
C PRO A 121 17.79 -16.15 2.85
N PHE A 122 17.41 -15.08 3.54
CA PHE A 122 18.04 -13.75 3.39
C PHE A 122 19.35 -13.60 4.16
N HIS A 123 19.61 -14.42 5.20
CA HIS A 123 20.71 -14.18 6.14
C HIS A 123 22.09 -14.23 5.51
N GLU A 124 22.30 -15.00 4.46
CA GLU A 124 23.58 -15.03 3.74
C GLU A 124 23.81 -13.78 2.87
N LYS A 125 22.74 -13.16 2.39
CA LYS A 125 22.76 -12.06 1.40
C LYS A 125 22.46 -10.70 1.99
N ALA A 126 21.85 -10.64 3.18
CA ALA A 126 21.40 -9.42 3.80
C ALA A 126 21.37 -9.50 5.33
N GLU A 127 21.35 -8.35 5.96
CA GLU A 127 20.95 -8.20 7.36
C GLU A 127 19.47 -7.83 7.41
N THR A 128 18.73 -8.41 8.35
CA THR A 128 17.30 -8.16 8.53
C THR A 128 17.02 -7.63 9.93
N ASN A 129 16.10 -6.68 10.01
CA ASN A 129 15.57 -6.18 11.27
C ASN A 129 14.05 -6.18 11.22
N THR A 130 13.42 -6.91 12.13
CA THR A 130 11.97 -7.15 12.12
C THR A 130 11.29 -6.50 13.30
N ALA A 131 10.18 -5.80 13.04
CA ALA A 131 9.30 -5.25 14.05
C ALA A 131 7.87 -5.76 13.81
N ILE A 132 7.29 -6.43 14.80
CA ILE A 132 5.88 -6.85 14.76
C ILE A 132 4.99 -5.62 14.99
N ILE A 133 3.99 -5.44 14.12
CA ILE A 133 3.02 -4.36 14.22
C ILE A 133 2.01 -4.72 15.31
N LYS A 134 2.00 -3.96 16.40
CA LYS A 134 1.04 -4.14 17.50
C LYS A 134 -0.34 -3.57 17.15
N SER A 135 -0.35 -2.38 16.55
CA SER A 135 -1.55 -1.67 16.12
C SER A 135 -1.20 -0.60 15.09
N SER A 136 -2.19 -0.18 14.30
CA SER A 136 -2.04 0.91 13.34
C SER A 136 -3.07 1.99 13.66
N SER A 137 -2.61 3.15 14.12
CA SER A 137 -3.49 4.28 14.48
C SER A 137 -3.95 5.07 13.26
N LEU A 138 -3.26 4.94 12.14
CA LEU A 138 -3.53 5.65 10.89
C LEU A 138 -3.15 4.79 9.70
N ARG A 139 -4.08 4.60 8.76
CA ARG A 139 -3.85 3.92 7.49
C ARG A 139 -4.42 4.73 6.34
N ALA A 140 -3.72 4.72 5.23
CA ALA A 140 -4.17 5.22 3.93
C ALA A 140 -4.82 6.62 3.94
N ARG A 141 -4.38 7.53 4.85
CA ARG A 141 -4.82 8.92 4.80
C ARG A 141 -4.25 9.60 3.55
N ILE A 142 -5.09 10.32 2.83
CA ILE A 142 -4.69 11.13 1.70
C ILE A 142 -4.52 12.60 2.12
N PRO A 143 -3.54 13.33 1.56
CA PRO A 143 -3.25 14.73 1.91
C PRO A 143 -4.13 15.72 1.13
N VAL A 144 -5.45 15.57 1.20
CA VAL A 144 -6.45 16.44 0.51
C VAL A 144 -7.51 16.97 1.45
#